data_6b3c1941120c67b2178e0dabd11f9cd4
#
_entry.id   6b3c1941120c67b2178e0dabd11f9cd4
#
_cell.length_a   1.000
_cell.length_b   1.000
_cell.length_c   1.000
_cell.angle_alpha   90.00
_cell.angle_beta   90.00
_cell.angle_gamma   90.00
#
_symmetry.space_group_name_H-M   'P 1'
#
loop_
_entity.id
_entity.type
_entity.pdbx_description
1 polymer ?
#
loop_
_entity_poly.entity_id
_entity_poly.type
_entity_poly.pdbx_seq_one_letter_code
_entity_poly.pdbx_strand_id
1 'polypeptide(L)'
;MKNVETILSEREKILGRIREALKVSAPPPGSHDETSAHSTTESPASHAREWLPSVGESSAEQFALFTKNAADLKADFQLLASRAELPAALKKIANDEKWSRFASHGGELSNFASASLGLPVLETDKGYDVQEMEKCDAGITECDALIAQTGGVVVTTRSAGGRALSVLPPHHIVIARREQLVADLPAAFALLQQKYAANYPSMISFITGPSRTGDIERILVLGAHGPKKLTIFCF
;
A
#
# COMPACT_ATOMS: atom_id res chain seq x y z
N MET A 1 54.48 -25.65 -23.71
CA MET A 1 53.37 -24.72 -23.88
C MET A 1 52.49 -24.84 -22.63
N LYS A 2 52.55 -23.84 -21.75
CA LYS A 2 51.73 -23.85 -20.52
C LYS A 2 50.34 -23.33 -20.86
N ASN A 3 49.30 -24.11 -20.57
CA ASN A 3 47.90 -23.68 -20.66
C ASN A 3 47.68 -22.52 -19.69
N VAL A 4 47.41 -21.35 -20.25
CA VAL A 4 46.89 -20.19 -19.49
C VAL A 4 45.38 -20.46 -19.31
N GLU A 5 44.99 -21.08 -18.20
CA GLU A 5 43.60 -21.07 -17.75
C GLU A 5 43.23 -19.62 -17.45
N THR A 6 42.33 -19.07 -18.27
CA THR A 6 41.77 -17.75 -18.05
C THR A 6 40.92 -17.80 -16.79
N ILE A 7 41.44 -17.23 -15.69
CA ILE A 7 40.68 -17.10 -14.45
C ILE A 7 39.57 -16.09 -14.70
N LEU A 8 38.34 -16.57 -14.89
CA LEU A 8 37.15 -15.72 -15.00
C LEU A 8 37.00 -14.88 -13.71
N SER A 9 36.69 -13.61 -13.89
CA SER A 9 36.39 -12.73 -12.74
C SER A 9 35.17 -13.24 -11.99
N GLU A 10 35.05 -12.92 -10.69
CA GLU A 10 33.88 -13.29 -9.87
C GLU A 10 32.56 -12.78 -10.50
N ARG A 11 32.61 -11.61 -11.10
CA ARG A 11 31.48 -11.04 -11.86
C ARG A 11 31.07 -11.92 -13.03
N GLU A 12 32.03 -12.42 -13.80
CA GLU A 12 31.75 -13.30 -14.95
C GLU A 12 31.22 -14.67 -14.52
N LYS A 13 31.70 -15.19 -13.40
CA LYS A 13 31.16 -16.42 -12.80
C LYS A 13 29.70 -16.25 -12.37
N ILE A 14 29.36 -15.13 -11.72
CA ILE A 14 28.00 -14.82 -11.28
C ILE A 14 27.08 -14.62 -12.50
N LEU A 15 27.50 -13.83 -13.47
CA LEU A 15 26.72 -13.60 -14.69
C LEU A 15 26.55 -14.88 -15.51
N GLY A 16 27.54 -15.77 -15.52
CA GLY A 16 27.46 -17.09 -16.15
C GLY A 16 26.36 -17.94 -15.52
N ARG A 17 26.32 -18.03 -14.20
CA ARG A 17 25.26 -18.75 -13.45
C ARG A 17 23.86 -18.19 -13.70
N ILE A 18 23.72 -16.88 -13.74
CA ILE A 18 22.43 -16.22 -14.03
C ILE A 18 21.98 -16.57 -15.47
N ARG A 19 22.87 -16.46 -16.45
CA ARG A 19 22.55 -16.81 -17.84
C ARG A 19 22.18 -18.28 -18.00
N GLU A 20 22.80 -19.17 -17.26
CA GLU A 20 22.51 -20.59 -17.27
C GLU A 20 21.15 -20.88 -16.65
N ALA A 21 20.85 -20.27 -15.51
CA ALA A 21 19.54 -20.37 -14.86
C ALA A 21 18.39 -19.82 -15.74
N LEU A 22 18.64 -18.76 -16.50
CA LEU A 22 17.65 -18.18 -17.43
C LEU A 22 17.39 -19.02 -18.69
N LYS A 23 18.22 -20.04 -18.98
CA LYS A 23 17.95 -21.00 -20.07
C LYS A 23 16.88 -22.05 -19.68
N VAL A 24 16.67 -22.25 -18.40
CA VAL A 24 15.61 -23.13 -17.90
C VAL A 24 14.32 -22.33 -17.91
N SER A 25 13.35 -22.77 -18.71
CA SER A 25 12.02 -22.17 -18.69
C SER A 25 11.43 -22.29 -17.28
N ALA A 26 11.04 -21.16 -16.69
CA ALA A 26 10.30 -21.20 -15.43
C ALA A 26 8.99 -21.97 -15.67
N PRO A 27 8.61 -22.89 -14.77
CA PRO A 27 7.31 -23.53 -14.88
C PRO A 27 6.23 -22.45 -14.86
N PRO A 28 5.16 -22.58 -15.65
CA PRO A 28 4.06 -21.62 -15.60
C PRO A 28 3.51 -21.53 -14.18
N PRO A 29 3.13 -20.33 -13.72
CA PRO A 29 2.54 -20.15 -12.39
C PRO A 29 1.37 -21.11 -12.21
N GLY A 30 1.44 -22.01 -11.20
CA GLY A 30 0.40 -23.02 -10.95
C GLY A 30 0.67 -24.41 -11.51
N SER A 31 1.74 -24.67 -12.25
CA SER A 31 2.16 -26.03 -12.59
C SER A 31 2.91 -26.65 -11.40
N HIS A 32 2.19 -27.23 -10.48
CA HIS A 32 2.74 -28.22 -9.56
C HIS A 32 2.71 -29.58 -10.29
N ASP A 33 3.82 -30.33 -10.26
CA ASP A 33 3.89 -31.69 -10.77
C ASP A 33 2.74 -32.53 -10.18
N GLU A 34 1.90 -33.07 -11.08
CA GLU A 34 0.74 -33.90 -10.73
C GLU A 34 1.14 -35.32 -10.19
N THR A 35 2.27 -35.45 -9.52
CA THR A 35 2.69 -36.74 -8.96
C THR A 35 2.37 -36.94 -7.49
N SER A 36 1.64 -36.03 -6.85
CA SER A 36 1.00 -36.32 -5.55
C SER A 36 -0.51 -36.32 -5.73
N ALA A 37 -1.05 -37.55 -5.86
CA ALA A 37 -2.48 -37.80 -5.80
C ALA A 37 -3.05 -37.34 -4.46
N HIS A 38 -3.46 -36.06 -4.42
CA HIS A 38 -4.36 -35.58 -3.39
C HIS A 38 -5.69 -35.23 -4.05
N SER A 39 -6.69 -35.97 -3.60
CA SER A 39 -8.11 -35.90 -3.93
C SER A 39 -8.56 -34.48 -4.25
N THR A 40 -9.39 -34.39 -5.27
CA THR A 40 -10.26 -33.27 -5.61
C THR A 40 -11.02 -32.80 -4.37
N THR A 41 -10.47 -31.89 -3.61
CA THR A 41 -11.13 -31.15 -2.57
C THR A 41 -11.00 -29.68 -2.87
N GLU A 42 -12.08 -28.98 -2.77
CA GLU A 42 -12.35 -27.57 -2.93
C GLU A 42 -11.12 -26.66 -2.76
N SER A 43 -10.99 -25.67 -3.61
CA SER A 43 -9.88 -24.70 -3.56
C SER A 43 -9.64 -24.23 -2.13
N PRO A 44 -8.39 -24.24 -1.62
CA PRO A 44 -8.08 -23.71 -0.27
C PRO A 44 -8.63 -22.30 0.00
N ALA A 45 -8.91 -21.55 -1.05
CA ALA A 45 -9.52 -20.24 -0.97
C ALA A 45 -10.97 -20.25 -0.46
N SER A 46 -11.73 -21.37 -0.60
CA SER A 46 -13.11 -21.46 -0.12
C SER A 46 -13.19 -21.56 1.39
N HIS A 47 -12.21 -22.19 2.03
CA HIS A 47 -12.16 -22.36 3.49
C HIS A 47 -11.43 -21.24 4.22
N ALA A 48 -10.71 -20.37 3.52
CA ALA A 48 -9.93 -19.30 4.16
C ALA A 48 -10.81 -18.37 5.00
N ARG A 49 -12.08 -18.16 4.61
CA ARG A 49 -13.03 -17.31 5.36
C ARG A 49 -13.46 -17.90 6.69
N GLU A 50 -13.46 -19.22 6.84
CA GLU A 50 -13.86 -19.92 8.09
C GLU A 50 -12.85 -19.64 9.22
N TRP A 51 -11.58 -19.36 8.88
CA TRP A 51 -10.50 -19.12 9.82
C TRP A 51 -10.33 -17.65 10.18
N LEU A 52 -10.98 -16.75 9.44
CA LEU A 52 -10.86 -15.32 9.63
C LEU A 52 -11.95 -14.79 10.55
N PRO A 53 -11.67 -13.74 11.36
CA PRO A 53 -12.68 -13.11 12.19
C PRO A 53 -13.87 -12.63 11.35
N SER A 54 -15.09 -12.76 11.91
CA SER A 54 -16.32 -12.25 11.29
C SER A 54 -16.21 -10.75 11.04
N VAL A 55 -16.70 -10.30 9.88
CA VAL A 55 -16.64 -8.89 9.46
C VAL A 55 -17.99 -8.18 9.50
N GLY A 56 -19.06 -8.87 9.85
CA GLY A 56 -20.42 -8.34 9.75
C GLY A 56 -20.95 -8.33 8.31
N GLU A 57 -22.26 -8.24 8.17
CA GLU A 57 -22.94 -8.28 6.86
C GLU A 57 -23.26 -6.87 6.34
N SER A 58 -23.53 -5.93 7.23
CA SER A 58 -23.90 -4.56 6.87
C SER A 58 -22.67 -3.64 6.72
N SER A 59 -22.79 -2.67 5.84
CA SER A 59 -21.76 -1.62 5.66
C SER A 59 -21.49 -0.87 6.99
N ALA A 60 -22.49 -0.66 7.82
CA ALA A 60 -22.33 0.01 9.11
C ALA A 60 -21.46 -0.81 10.08
N GLU A 61 -21.66 -2.13 10.15
CA GLU A 61 -20.83 -3.04 10.94
C GLU A 61 -19.40 -3.09 10.43
N GLN A 62 -19.22 -3.12 9.11
CA GLN A 62 -17.91 -3.12 8.47
C GLN A 62 -17.14 -1.80 8.72
N PHE A 63 -17.82 -0.63 8.67
CA PHE A 63 -17.20 0.65 9.07
C PHE A 63 -16.85 0.70 10.54
N ALA A 64 -17.70 0.18 11.42
CA ALA A 64 -17.39 0.10 12.85
C ALA A 64 -16.18 -0.78 13.13
N LEU A 65 -16.09 -1.93 12.45
CA LEU A 65 -14.95 -2.84 12.54
C LEU A 65 -13.68 -2.19 11.99
N PHE A 66 -13.77 -1.52 10.81
CA PHE A 66 -12.64 -0.78 10.24
C PHE A 66 -12.11 0.27 11.21
N THR A 67 -13.01 1.08 11.77
CA THR A 67 -12.66 2.14 12.73
C THR A 67 -11.91 1.57 13.93
N LYS A 68 -12.43 0.47 14.51
CA LYS A 68 -11.78 -0.20 15.64
C LYS A 68 -10.40 -0.72 15.26
N ASN A 69 -10.31 -1.46 14.16
CA ASN A 69 -9.04 -2.07 13.74
C ASN A 69 -7.99 -1.03 13.34
N ALA A 70 -8.39 0.04 12.65
CA ALA A 70 -7.49 1.16 12.34
C ALA A 70 -6.94 1.83 13.61
N ALA A 71 -7.79 2.07 14.61
CA ALA A 71 -7.37 2.64 15.89
C ALA A 71 -6.40 1.71 16.64
N ASP A 72 -6.65 0.41 16.67
CA ASP A 72 -5.77 -0.60 17.27
C ASP A 72 -4.38 -0.58 16.61
N LEU A 73 -4.34 -0.32 15.31
CA LEU A 73 -3.13 -0.16 14.50
C LEU A 73 -2.47 1.21 14.63
N LYS A 74 -3.05 2.16 15.39
CA LYS A 74 -2.59 3.55 15.55
C LYS A 74 -2.72 4.38 14.27
N ALA A 75 -3.60 4.01 13.36
CA ALA A 75 -4.05 4.88 12.28
C ALA A 75 -5.21 5.77 12.77
N ASP A 76 -5.23 7.02 12.32
CA ASP A 76 -6.35 7.94 12.55
C ASP A 76 -7.35 7.80 11.41
N PHE A 77 -8.55 7.28 11.70
CA PHE A 77 -9.62 7.13 10.72
C PHE A 77 -10.74 8.12 11.01
N GLN A 78 -11.08 8.93 10.03
CA GLN A 78 -12.14 9.93 10.09
C GLN A 78 -13.20 9.67 9.03
N LEU A 79 -14.38 9.22 9.47
CA LEU A 79 -15.54 9.08 8.62
C LEU A 79 -16.29 10.41 8.56
N LEU A 80 -16.16 11.11 7.43
CA LEU A 80 -16.78 12.39 7.20
C LEU A 80 -18.23 12.21 6.71
N ALA A 81 -19.10 13.15 7.03
CA ALA A 81 -20.47 13.12 6.52
C ALA A 81 -20.54 13.37 5.00
N SER A 82 -19.62 14.19 4.48
CA SER A 82 -19.53 14.50 3.06
C SER A 82 -18.14 14.96 2.65
N ARG A 83 -17.88 14.96 1.33
CA ARG A 83 -16.68 15.52 0.72
C ARG A 83 -16.43 16.98 1.13
N ALA A 84 -17.47 17.75 1.42
CA ALA A 84 -17.36 19.16 1.79
C ALA A 84 -16.64 19.39 3.13
N GLU A 85 -16.57 18.38 3.99
CA GLU A 85 -15.86 18.46 5.28
C GLU A 85 -14.36 18.24 5.17
N LEU A 86 -13.89 17.58 4.10
CA LEU A 86 -12.49 17.24 3.90
C LEU A 86 -11.54 18.45 3.99
N PRO A 87 -11.84 19.61 3.35
CA PRO A 87 -10.96 20.78 3.46
C PRO A 87 -10.73 21.26 4.89
N ALA A 88 -11.76 21.27 5.71
CA ALA A 88 -11.65 21.72 7.09
C ALA A 88 -10.83 20.73 7.92
N ALA A 89 -11.07 19.41 7.76
CA ALA A 89 -10.34 18.37 8.44
C ALA A 89 -8.85 18.35 8.07
N LEU A 90 -8.52 18.49 6.77
CA LEU A 90 -7.14 18.57 6.29
C LEU A 90 -6.42 19.80 6.81
N LYS A 91 -7.06 20.98 6.72
CA LYS A 91 -6.47 22.24 7.24
C LYS A 91 -6.20 22.19 8.72
N LYS A 92 -7.09 21.53 9.47
CA LYS A 92 -6.88 21.34 10.92
C LYS A 92 -5.59 20.57 11.18
N ILE A 93 -5.39 19.42 10.52
CA ILE A 93 -4.15 18.62 10.69
C ILE A 93 -2.94 19.42 10.22
N ALA A 94 -3.01 20.07 9.08
CA ALA A 94 -1.91 20.85 8.54
C ALA A 94 -1.48 21.98 9.49
N ASN A 95 -2.45 22.66 10.12
CA ASN A 95 -2.17 23.71 11.12
C ASN A 95 -1.62 23.14 12.42
N ASP A 96 -2.22 22.07 12.95
CA ASP A 96 -1.82 21.43 14.19
C ASP A 96 -0.38 20.90 14.10
N GLU A 97 0.00 20.36 12.94
CA GLU A 97 1.33 19.83 12.67
C GLU A 97 2.27 20.84 12.00
N LYS A 98 1.80 22.06 11.73
CA LYS A 98 2.57 23.18 11.12
C LYS A 98 3.18 22.78 9.77
N TRP A 99 2.40 22.17 8.89
CA TRP A 99 2.88 21.82 7.56
C TRP A 99 3.30 23.07 6.79
N SER A 100 4.44 23.00 6.14
CA SER A 100 4.99 24.01 5.26
C SER A 100 4.81 23.63 3.78
N ARG A 101 4.84 22.34 3.48
CA ARG A 101 4.67 21.78 2.14
C ARG A 101 4.23 20.32 2.23
N PHE A 102 3.62 19.83 1.17
CA PHE A 102 3.22 18.43 1.07
C PHE A 102 3.47 17.88 -0.34
N ALA A 103 3.41 16.57 -0.48
CA ALA A 103 3.51 15.89 -1.76
C ALA A 103 2.16 15.25 -2.13
N SER A 104 1.83 15.22 -3.42
CA SER A 104 0.59 14.63 -3.93
C SER A 104 0.77 14.14 -5.35
N HIS A 105 -0.28 13.53 -5.90
CA HIS A 105 -0.35 13.08 -7.29
C HIS A 105 -1.65 13.54 -7.95
N GLY A 106 -1.72 13.42 -9.28
CA GLY A 106 -2.92 13.73 -10.06
C GLY A 106 -3.99 12.65 -9.87
N GLY A 107 -5.03 13.00 -9.15
CA GLY A 107 -6.21 12.19 -8.92
C GLY A 107 -7.39 13.10 -8.57
N GLU A 108 -8.61 12.62 -8.68
CA GLU A 108 -9.79 13.46 -8.43
C GLU A 108 -9.82 13.96 -6.97
N LEU A 109 -9.61 13.04 -6.03
CA LEU A 109 -9.68 13.36 -4.59
C LEU A 109 -8.41 14.06 -4.12
N SER A 110 -7.25 13.62 -4.60
CA SER A 110 -5.97 14.24 -4.27
C SER A 110 -5.85 15.66 -4.82
N ASN A 111 -6.35 15.94 -6.03
CA ASN A 111 -6.41 17.31 -6.59
C ASN A 111 -7.34 18.21 -5.76
N PHE A 112 -8.51 17.69 -5.36
CA PHE A 112 -9.44 18.42 -4.51
C PHE A 112 -8.83 18.75 -3.15
N ALA A 113 -8.16 17.80 -2.53
CA ALA A 113 -7.44 17.99 -1.26
C ALA A 113 -6.32 19.02 -1.40
N SER A 114 -5.50 18.89 -2.43
CA SER A 114 -4.37 19.80 -2.70
C SER A 114 -4.83 21.23 -2.89
N ALA A 115 -5.87 21.43 -3.70
CA ALA A 115 -6.44 22.77 -3.92
C ALA A 115 -7.00 23.38 -2.62
N SER A 116 -7.49 22.56 -1.71
CA SER A 116 -8.08 23.04 -0.45
C SER A 116 -7.06 23.51 0.57
N LEU A 117 -5.84 22.95 0.56
CA LEU A 117 -4.79 23.27 1.54
C LEU A 117 -4.14 24.63 1.28
N GLY A 118 -3.93 25.01 0.02
CA GLY A 118 -3.28 26.26 -0.33
C GLY A 118 -1.80 26.34 0.05
N LEU A 119 -1.16 25.19 0.31
CA LEU A 119 0.27 25.08 0.61
C LEU A 119 1.07 24.67 -0.64
N PRO A 120 2.39 24.91 -0.68
CA PRO A 120 3.26 24.37 -1.71
C PRO A 120 3.13 22.86 -1.85
N VAL A 121 2.93 22.38 -3.08
CA VAL A 121 2.76 20.95 -3.38
C VAL A 121 3.88 20.44 -4.29
N LEU A 122 4.41 19.27 -3.99
CA LEU A 122 5.28 18.49 -4.85
C LEU A 122 4.42 17.44 -5.59
N GLU A 123 4.20 17.67 -6.89
CA GLU A 123 3.45 16.71 -7.73
C GLU A 123 4.36 15.61 -8.25
N THR A 124 3.98 14.34 -8.03
CA THR A 124 4.83 13.18 -8.40
C THR A 124 4.66 12.71 -9.84
N ASP A 125 3.58 13.08 -10.52
CA ASP A 125 3.26 12.59 -11.87
C ASP A 125 4.26 13.05 -12.94
N LYS A 126 4.95 14.16 -12.71
CA LYS A 126 5.98 14.71 -13.61
C LYS A 126 7.40 14.25 -13.25
N GLY A 127 7.50 13.29 -12.33
CA GLY A 127 8.75 12.94 -11.68
C GLY A 127 9.02 13.82 -10.47
N TYR A 128 9.88 13.36 -9.58
CA TYR A 128 10.23 14.07 -8.35
C TYR A 128 11.69 13.79 -7.95
N ASP A 129 12.29 14.75 -7.26
CA ASP A 129 13.55 14.54 -6.56
C ASP A 129 13.29 13.96 -5.18
N VAL A 130 14.04 12.92 -4.78
CA VAL A 130 13.87 12.23 -3.50
C VAL A 130 14.14 13.18 -2.33
N GLN A 131 15.16 14.06 -2.44
CA GLN A 131 15.51 15.01 -1.38
C GLN A 131 14.42 16.07 -1.19
N GLU A 132 13.74 16.46 -2.27
CA GLU A 132 12.58 17.36 -2.18
C GLU A 132 11.35 16.66 -1.58
N MET A 133 11.17 15.35 -1.86
CA MET A 133 10.12 14.55 -1.24
C MET A 133 10.32 14.41 0.28
N GLU A 134 11.55 14.19 0.72
CA GLU A 134 11.88 14.07 2.15
C GLU A 134 11.63 15.36 2.94
N LYS A 135 11.60 16.52 2.27
CA LYS A 135 11.25 17.80 2.89
C LYS A 135 9.74 18.02 3.01
N CYS A 136 8.91 17.15 2.46
CA CYS A 136 7.47 17.26 2.57
C CYS A 136 6.98 16.76 3.93
N ASP A 137 6.08 17.50 4.55
CA ASP A 137 5.49 17.17 5.86
C ASP A 137 4.49 16.02 5.76
N ALA A 138 3.82 15.91 4.61
CA ALA A 138 2.85 14.86 4.34
C ALA A 138 2.86 14.42 2.88
N GLY A 139 2.42 13.17 2.64
CA GLY A 139 2.08 12.63 1.33
C GLY A 139 0.59 12.33 1.26
N ILE A 140 -0.09 12.86 0.25
CA ILE A 140 -1.53 12.66 0.05
C ILE A 140 -1.74 11.67 -1.09
N THR A 141 -2.50 10.60 -0.85
CA THR A 141 -2.85 9.61 -1.86
C THR A 141 -4.34 9.31 -1.87
N GLU A 142 -4.81 8.75 -2.96
CA GLU A 142 -6.04 7.97 -2.99
C GLU A 142 -5.73 6.52 -2.65
N CYS A 143 -6.73 5.65 -2.64
CA CYS A 143 -6.54 4.22 -2.42
C CYS A 143 -7.41 3.39 -3.39
N ASP A 144 -7.15 2.10 -3.45
CA ASP A 144 -8.00 1.15 -4.17
C ASP A 144 -9.10 0.58 -3.30
N ALA A 145 -8.79 0.31 -2.04
CA ALA A 145 -9.75 -0.22 -1.07
C ALA A 145 -9.36 0.10 0.38
N LEU A 146 -10.37 0.11 1.25
CA LEU A 146 -10.27 -0.01 2.70
C LEU A 146 -10.72 -1.42 3.08
N ILE A 147 -10.01 -2.10 3.99
CA ILE A 147 -10.32 -3.49 4.38
C ILE A 147 -10.81 -3.53 5.82
N ALA A 148 -12.10 -3.80 6.02
CA ALA A 148 -12.74 -3.78 7.34
C ALA A 148 -12.06 -4.74 8.32
N GLN A 149 -11.78 -5.96 7.89
CA GLN A 149 -11.20 -7.01 8.71
C GLN A 149 -9.84 -6.66 9.30
N THR A 150 -9.02 -5.92 8.56
CA THR A 150 -7.65 -5.60 8.97
C THR A 150 -7.46 -4.17 9.43
N GLY A 151 -8.42 -3.27 9.17
CA GLY A 151 -8.23 -1.82 9.35
C GLY A 151 -7.19 -1.23 8.39
N GLY A 152 -6.86 -1.96 7.33
CA GLY A 152 -5.80 -1.59 6.40
C GLY A 152 -6.31 -0.91 5.14
N VAL A 153 -5.39 -0.31 4.40
CA VAL A 153 -5.62 0.39 3.14
C VAL A 153 -4.86 -0.31 2.02
N VAL A 154 -5.48 -0.46 0.87
CA VAL A 154 -4.82 -0.95 -0.35
C VAL A 154 -4.48 0.24 -1.22
N VAL A 155 -3.20 0.42 -1.50
CA VAL A 155 -2.70 1.40 -2.47
C VAL A 155 -1.90 0.72 -3.56
N THR A 156 -1.97 1.28 -4.76
CA THR A 156 -1.19 0.82 -5.91
C THR A 156 -0.39 1.98 -6.50
N THR A 157 0.53 1.68 -7.42
CA THR A 157 1.21 2.76 -8.14
C THR A 157 0.25 3.69 -8.90
N ARG A 158 -0.98 3.25 -9.14
CA ARG A 158 -2.01 4.06 -9.84
C ARG A 158 -2.83 4.91 -8.88
N SER A 159 -3.24 4.37 -7.75
CA SER A 159 -4.02 5.11 -6.75
C SER A 159 -3.17 5.99 -5.84
N ALA A 160 -1.86 5.77 -5.80
CA ALA A 160 -0.93 6.52 -4.95
C ALA A 160 0.11 7.33 -5.72
N GLY A 161 -0.06 7.51 -7.04
CA GLY A 161 0.88 8.30 -7.85
C GLY A 161 2.32 7.78 -7.82
N GLY A 162 2.50 6.46 -7.72
CA GLY A 162 3.81 5.83 -7.61
C GLY A 162 4.02 5.11 -6.28
N ARG A 163 5.26 5.04 -5.82
CA ARG A 163 5.65 4.32 -4.60
C ARG A 163 6.04 5.24 -3.44
N ALA A 164 6.42 6.46 -3.73
CA ALA A 164 7.08 7.33 -2.78
C ALA A 164 6.14 7.99 -1.78
N LEU A 165 4.97 8.43 -2.22
CA LEU A 165 4.03 9.20 -1.40
C LEU A 165 3.57 8.47 -0.15
N SER A 166 3.40 7.15 -0.22
CA SER A 166 2.99 6.32 0.90
C SER A 166 4.15 5.86 1.81
N VAL A 167 5.40 6.24 1.48
CA VAL A 167 6.60 5.72 2.17
C VAL A 167 7.52 6.82 2.69
N LEU A 168 7.83 7.84 1.88
CA LEU A 168 8.88 8.82 2.22
C LEU A 168 8.39 9.93 3.16
N PRO A 169 7.23 10.58 2.95
CA PRO A 169 6.77 11.63 3.85
C PRO A 169 6.46 11.10 5.25
N PRO A 170 6.70 11.87 6.31
CA PRO A 170 6.50 11.42 7.69
C PRO A 170 5.02 11.21 8.07
N HIS A 171 4.10 11.83 7.35
CA HIS A 171 2.66 11.64 7.52
C HIS A 171 2.01 11.21 6.19
N HIS A 172 1.40 10.04 6.16
CA HIS A 172 0.63 9.56 5.02
C HIS A 172 -0.85 9.86 5.22
N ILE A 173 -1.43 10.63 4.32
CA ILE A 173 -2.86 10.93 4.25
C ILE A 173 -3.49 10.14 3.12
N VAL A 174 -4.50 9.36 3.44
CA VAL A 174 -5.28 8.60 2.47
C VAL A 174 -6.68 9.18 2.36
N ILE A 175 -7.14 9.40 1.13
CA ILE A 175 -8.50 9.87 0.87
C ILE A 175 -9.26 8.77 0.15
N ALA A 176 -10.40 8.39 0.72
CA ALA A 176 -11.23 7.29 0.25
C ALA A 176 -12.71 7.68 0.12
N ARG A 177 -13.41 6.95 -0.74
CA ARG A 177 -14.87 6.96 -0.79
C ARG A 177 -15.43 5.78 -0.01
N ARG A 178 -16.66 5.89 0.47
CA ARG A 178 -17.36 4.82 1.22
C ARG A 178 -17.47 3.52 0.43
N GLU A 179 -17.63 3.61 -0.88
CA GLU A 179 -17.77 2.46 -1.79
C GLU A 179 -16.46 1.66 -1.92
N GLN A 180 -15.34 2.20 -1.46
CA GLN A 180 -14.04 1.52 -1.46
C GLN A 180 -13.85 0.62 -0.24
N LEU A 181 -14.80 0.59 0.72
CA LEU A 181 -14.75 -0.35 1.83
C LEU A 181 -15.09 -1.77 1.34
N VAL A 182 -14.20 -2.70 1.62
CA VAL A 182 -14.42 -4.13 1.40
C VAL A 182 -14.33 -4.89 2.72
N ALA A 183 -15.00 -6.02 2.79
CA ALA A 183 -15.11 -6.79 4.03
C ALA A 183 -13.74 -7.32 4.51
N ASP A 184 -13.02 -8.01 3.62
CA ASP A 184 -11.87 -8.84 3.97
C ASP A 184 -10.78 -8.84 2.88
N LEU A 185 -9.64 -9.49 3.17
CA LEU A 185 -8.56 -9.64 2.21
C LEU A 185 -8.99 -10.38 0.92
N PRO A 186 -9.74 -11.50 0.96
CA PRO A 186 -10.25 -12.13 -0.26
C PRO A 186 -11.04 -11.18 -1.14
N ALA A 187 -11.91 -10.35 -0.57
CA ALA A 187 -12.66 -9.34 -1.32
C ALA A 187 -11.74 -8.27 -1.93
N ALA A 188 -10.71 -7.84 -1.21
CA ALA A 188 -9.72 -6.90 -1.73
C ALA A 188 -8.94 -7.50 -2.91
N PHE A 189 -8.51 -8.75 -2.83
CA PHE A 189 -7.84 -9.44 -3.95
C PHE A 189 -8.76 -9.60 -5.15
N ALA A 190 -10.03 -9.96 -4.95
CA ALA A 190 -11.01 -10.06 -6.02
C ALA A 190 -11.23 -8.71 -6.72
N LEU A 191 -11.33 -7.62 -5.96
CA LEU A 191 -11.43 -6.26 -6.49
C LEU A 191 -10.20 -5.90 -7.33
N LEU A 192 -8.99 -6.17 -6.83
CA LEU A 192 -7.75 -5.90 -7.55
C LEU A 192 -7.66 -6.73 -8.85
N GLN A 193 -8.05 -8.00 -8.80
CA GLN A 193 -8.12 -8.87 -9.97
C GLN A 193 -9.09 -8.32 -11.00
N GLN A 194 -10.29 -7.94 -10.59
CA GLN A 194 -11.29 -7.36 -11.49
C GLN A 194 -10.80 -6.04 -12.11
N LYS A 195 -10.21 -5.16 -11.30
CA LYS A 195 -9.78 -3.84 -11.73
C LYS A 195 -8.55 -3.86 -12.63
N TYR A 196 -7.62 -4.80 -12.41
CA TYR A 196 -6.30 -4.80 -13.01
C TYR A 196 -5.93 -6.05 -13.80
N ALA A 197 -6.87 -6.98 -14.04
CA ALA A 197 -6.61 -8.27 -14.69
C ALA A 197 -5.76 -8.18 -15.97
N ALA A 198 -5.98 -7.16 -16.78
CA ALA A 198 -5.25 -6.96 -18.06
C ALA A 198 -3.89 -6.28 -17.86
N ASN A 199 -3.69 -5.53 -16.78
CA ASN A 199 -2.47 -4.73 -16.58
C ASN A 199 -2.30 -4.39 -15.09
N TYR A 200 -1.69 -5.29 -14.34
CA TYR A 200 -1.40 -5.06 -12.93
C TYR A 200 -0.44 -3.88 -12.71
N PRO A 201 -0.66 -3.08 -11.66
CA PRO A 201 0.28 -2.04 -11.27
C PRO A 201 1.60 -2.67 -10.79
N SER A 202 2.70 -1.95 -10.97
CA SER A 202 4.04 -2.44 -10.57
C SER A 202 4.25 -2.52 -9.06
N MET A 203 3.33 -1.99 -8.26
CA MET A 203 3.27 -2.14 -6.81
C MET A 203 1.80 -2.23 -6.39
N ILE A 204 1.53 -3.16 -5.49
CA ILE A 204 0.32 -3.25 -4.69
C ILE A 204 0.78 -3.34 -3.25
N SER A 205 0.33 -2.42 -2.40
CA SER A 205 0.71 -2.36 -1.00
C SER A 205 -0.52 -2.41 -0.10
N PHE A 206 -0.46 -3.27 0.90
CA PHE A 206 -1.45 -3.37 1.97
C PHE A 206 -0.87 -2.67 3.20
N ILE A 207 -1.36 -1.47 3.51
CA ILE A 207 -0.86 -0.63 4.59
C ILE A 207 -1.75 -0.84 5.82
N THR A 208 -1.18 -1.39 6.88
CA THR A 208 -1.88 -1.69 8.13
C THR A 208 -1.34 -0.83 9.27
N GLY A 209 -1.61 0.46 9.19
CA GLY A 209 -1.16 1.46 10.16
C GLY A 209 0.17 2.14 9.80
N PRO A 210 0.65 3.05 10.64
CA PRO A 210 1.93 3.73 10.46
C PRO A 210 3.12 2.77 10.57
N SER A 211 4.27 3.16 10.03
CA SER A 211 5.50 2.35 10.05
C SER A 211 5.94 2.04 11.47
N ARG A 212 6.13 0.77 11.78
CA ARG A 212 6.58 0.26 13.10
C ARG A 212 7.69 -0.76 12.89
N THR A 213 8.81 -0.54 13.55
CA THR A 213 9.95 -1.46 13.57
C THR A 213 10.16 -1.93 15.00
N GLY A 214 10.04 -3.24 15.25
CA GLY A 214 10.15 -3.85 16.59
C GLY A 214 11.49 -4.52 16.87
N ASP A 215 12.40 -4.52 15.92
CA ASP A 215 13.60 -5.39 15.94
C ASP A 215 14.86 -4.68 16.46
N ILE A 216 14.77 -3.36 16.72
CA ILE A 216 15.90 -2.59 17.24
C ILE A 216 15.82 -2.59 18.75
N GLU A 217 16.68 -3.38 19.41
CA GLU A 217 16.82 -3.49 20.88
C GLU A 217 15.50 -3.82 21.63
N ARG A 218 14.54 -4.49 20.99
CA ARG A 218 13.20 -4.78 21.52
C ARG A 218 12.36 -3.52 21.83
N ILE A 219 12.72 -2.37 21.28
CA ILE A 219 11.97 -1.13 21.38
C ILE A 219 11.19 -0.90 20.10
N LEU A 220 9.89 -0.62 20.20
CA LEU A 220 9.05 -0.26 19.07
C LEU A 220 9.39 1.15 18.58
N VAL A 221 10.07 1.24 17.43
CA VAL A 221 10.40 2.52 16.80
C VAL A 221 9.37 2.84 15.72
N LEU A 222 8.74 4.02 15.82
CA LEU A 222 7.81 4.52 14.83
C LEU A 222 8.55 5.28 13.73
N GLY A 223 8.24 4.96 12.47
CA GLY A 223 8.72 5.72 11.31
C GLY A 223 10.18 5.52 10.95
N ALA A 224 10.79 4.38 11.30
CA ALA A 224 12.17 4.06 10.89
C ALA A 224 12.27 3.80 9.38
N HIS A 225 11.25 3.20 8.77
CA HIS A 225 11.25 2.81 7.36
C HIS A 225 9.96 3.21 6.63
N GLY A 226 9.30 4.28 7.06
CA GLY A 226 8.07 4.77 6.46
C GLY A 226 7.37 5.82 7.32
N PRO A 227 6.13 6.21 6.98
CA PRO A 227 5.40 7.26 7.67
C PRO A 227 5.22 6.98 9.16
N LYS A 228 5.47 7.98 9.98
CA LYS A 228 5.23 7.94 11.44
C LYS A 228 3.75 8.00 11.78
N LYS A 229 2.95 8.57 10.86
CA LYS A 229 1.51 8.78 11.02
C LYS A 229 0.78 8.33 9.76
N LEU A 230 -0.41 7.79 9.96
CA LEU A 230 -1.36 7.45 8.91
C LEU A 230 -2.72 8.02 9.30
N THR A 231 -3.26 8.91 8.48
CA THR A 231 -4.64 9.41 8.61
C THR A 231 -5.43 9.03 7.37
N ILE A 232 -6.63 8.52 7.57
CA ILE A 232 -7.52 8.06 6.52
C ILE A 232 -8.82 8.86 6.61
N PHE A 233 -9.12 9.64 5.59
CA PHE A 233 -10.41 10.31 5.42
C PHE A 233 -11.30 9.50 4.50
N CYS A 234 -12.53 9.24 4.93
CA CYS A 234 -13.53 8.54 4.13
C CYS A 234 -14.86 9.31 4.13
N PHE A 235 -15.52 9.47 2.98
CA PHE A 235 -16.81 10.16 2.82
C PHE A 235 -17.67 9.53 1.73
#